data_505eeae5f9318de3ea10158d51ae1b4e
#
_entry.id   505eeae5f9318de3ea10158d51ae1b4e
#
_cell.length_a   1.000
_cell.length_b   1.000
_cell.length_c   1.000
_cell.angle_alpha   90.00
_cell.angle_beta   90.00
_cell.angle_gamma   90.00
#
_symmetry.space_group_name_H-M   'P 1'
#
loop_
_entity.id
_entity.type
_entity.pdbx_description
1 polymer ?
#
loop_
_entity_poly.entity_id
_entity_poly.type
_entity_poly.pdbx_seq_one_letter_code
_entity_poly.pdbx_strand_id
1 'polypeptide(L)'
;MCIRAVETFSGPNMEFHLFKKIIDEATPDLRYLSFDGPGETILNADAFPMIRYAKSRGVRVMFSTNALALDGPMIDRILDSGVDQIIFSVNGATADVYAAVHGCDCYTEIIANISRFLERKCRRRAPILVAVQMIRLPETLSQVGLFHRQWRRVPGVNFVRVKKDVVCHAKVYADRPERPPRRHNPCSRLWHGPLFVETNGDVYASPGVMYRAKPVGNVTEKPLAAIWNGEAMQSMRCAHASGDISQFPECLHCSYPRPRLPLILAGFLLDPFTVGKFVPLAERLAFWHRLPIYEKTPEPQRPQRPRSS
;
A
#
# COMPACT_ATOMS: atom_id res chain seq x y z
N MET A 1 3.81 -14.14 -3.97
CA MET A 1 3.96 -12.67 -3.73
C MET A 1 3.46 -12.22 -2.36
N CYS A 2 2.33 -12.70 -1.86
CA CYS A 2 1.78 -12.28 -0.56
C CYS A 2 2.52 -12.96 0.60
N ILE A 3 2.73 -12.21 1.73
CA ILE A 3 3.32 -12.76 2.96
C ILE A 3 2.54 -13.96 3.50
N ARG A 4 1.22 -14.02 3.27
CA ARG A 4 0.38 -15.18 3.64
C ARG A 4 0.79 -16.50 2.97
N ALA A 5 1.58 -16.45 1.92
CA ALA A 5 2.12 -17.67 1.29
C ALA A 5 3.24 -18.32 2.14
N VAL A 6 3.86 -17.55 3.03
CA VAL A 6 5.01 -17.99 3.84
C VAL A 6 4.78 -17.86 5.35
N GLU A 7 3.74 -17.15 5.77
CA GLU A 7 3.36 -16.98 7.15
C GLU A 7 1.87 -17.21 7.37
N THR A 8 1.52 -17.90 8.44
CA THR A 8 0.13 -18.09 8.84
C THR A 8 -0.31 -16.90 9.69
N PHE A 9 -1.29 -16.16 9.18
CA PHE A 9 -1.96 -15.10 9.95
C PHE A 9 -3.28 -15.67 10.47
N SER A 10 -3.30 -16.06 11.73
CA SER A 10 -4.44 -16.72 12.39
C SER A 10 -5.12 -15.85 13.44
N GLY A 11 -4.70 -14.59 13.59
CA GLY A 11 -5.30 -13.65 14.53
C GLY A 11 -6.74 -13.27 14.18
N PRO A 12 -7.56 -12.87 15.17
CA PRO A 12 -8.90 -12.35 14.93
C PRO A 12 -8.86 -11.04 14.13
N ASN A 13 -9.97 -10.67 13.53
CA ASN A 13 -10.15 -9.33 13.00
C ASN A 13 -10.09 -8.31 14.15
N MET A 14 -9.69 -7.06 13.82
CA MET A 14 -9.76 -5.96 14.79
C MET A 14 -11.21 -5.80 15.27
N GLU A 15 -11.39 -5.74 16.57
CA GLU A 15 -12.70 -5.51 17.15
C GLU A 15 -13.15 -4.05 16.97
N PHE A 16 -14.45 -3.85 16.77
CA PHE A 16 -14.99 -2.52 16.51
C PHE A 16 -14.70 -1.52 17.65
N HIS A 17 -14.75 -1.97 18.91
CA HIS A 17 -14.47 -1.07 20.05
C HIS A 17 -13.01 -0.59 20.08
N LEU A 18 -12.05 -1.47 19.75
CA LEU A 18 -10.64 -1.10 19.65
C LEU A 18 -10.42 -0.11 18.49
N PHE A 19 -11.03 -0.40 17.32
CA PHE A 19 -11.00 0.52 16.19
C PHE A 19 -11.56 1.90 16.56
N LYS A 20 -12.72 1.93 17.23
CA LYS A 20 -13.36 3.17 17.68
C LYS A 20 -12.42 3.98 18.57
N LYS A 21 -11.80 3.33 19.57
CA LYS A 21 -10.82 3.95 20.46
C LYS A 21 -9.68 4.60 19.66
N ILE A 22 -9.09 3.87 18.70
CA ILE A 22 -7.99 4.37 17.86
C ILE A 22 -8.42 5.61 17.09
N ILE A 23 -9.59 5.60 16.46
CA ILE A 23 -10.09 6.74 15.67
C ILE A 23 -10.37 7.94 16.57
N ASP A 24 -10.99 7.73 17.73
CA ASP A 24 -11.31 8.83 18.66
C ASP A 24 -10.03 9.48 19.20
N GLU A 25 -9.00 8.70 19.51
CA GLU A 25 -7.71 9.22 19.97
C GLU A 25 -6.89 9.91 18.86
N ALA A 26 -7.01 9.45 17.63
CA ALA A 26 -6.28 10.01 16.49
C ALA A 26 -6.91 11.30 15.95
N THR A 27 -8.21 11.50 16.16
CA THR A 27 -8.92 12.73 15.73
C THR A 27 -8.65 13.87 16.74
N PRO A 28 -8.38 15.13 16.29
CA PRO A 28 -8.61 15.66 14.93
C PRO A 28 -7.42 15.57 13.96
N ASP A 29 -6.28 15.03 14.34
CA ASP A 29 -5.06 15.04 13.52
C ASP A 29 -5.10 14.02 12.38
N LEU A 30 -5.94 13.00 12.50
CA LEU A 30 -6.07 11.95 11.50
C LEU A 30 -6.75 12.46 10.22
N ARG A 31 -5.99 12.50 9.12
CA ARG A 31 -6.47 12.97 7.82
C ARG A 31 -7.05 11.85 6.97
N TYR A 32 -6.43 10.69 7.01
CA TYR A 32 -6.86 9.52 6.23
C TYR A 32 -6.52 8.23 6.94
N LEU A 33 -7.29 7.21 6.64
CA LEU A 33 -7.16 5.86 7.13
C LEU A 33 -7.09 4.90 5.93
N SER A 34 -6.18 3.95 5.98
CA SER A 34 -6.11 2.84 5.03
C SER A 34 -6.30 1.52 5.77
N PHE A 35 -7.26 0.72 5.32
CA PHE A 35 -7.33 -0.67 5.73
C PHE A 35 -6.37 -1.47 4.85
N ASP A 36 -5.18 -1.70 5.38
CA ASP A 36 -4.11 -2.46 4.73
C ASP A 36 -3.65 -3.58 5.67
N GLY A 37 -3.08 -4.61 5.12
CA GLY A 37 -2.56 -5.72 5.90
C GLY A 37 -2.59 -7.03 5.13
N PRO A 38 -2.32 -8.16 5.80
CA PRO A 38 -2.30 -9.47 5.16
C PRO A 38 -3.70 -10.04 4.90
N GLY A 39 -4.77 -9.37 5.35
CA GLY A 39 -6.15 -9.78 5.17
C GLY A 39 -6.81 -9.20 3.91
N GLU A 40 -8.08 -9.58 3.72
CA GLU A 40 -8.97 -8.99 2.73
C GLU A 40 -10.07 -8.20 3.47
N THR A 41 -10.04 -6.88 3.33
CA THR A 41 -10.89 -5.95 4.11
C THR A 41 -12.37 -6.25 4.00
N ILE A 42 -12.87 -6.58 2.80
CA ILE A 42 -14.30 -6.80 2.57
C ILE A 42 -14.83 -8.10 3.17
N LEU A 43 -13.95 -9.01 3.60
CA LEU A 43 -14.35 -10.24 4.31
C LEU A 43 -14.58 -10.00 5.81
N ASN A 44 -14.11 -8.87 6.37
CA ASN A 44 -14.42 -8.53 7.76
C ASN A 44 -15.84 -7.96 7.85
N ALA A 45 -16.69 -8.59 8.65
CA ALA A 45 -18.08 -8.15 8.85
C ALA A 45 -18.16 -6.71 9.38
N ASP A 46 -17.22 -6.31 10.22
CA ASP A 46 -17.15 -4.98 10.84
C ASP A 46 -16.50 -3.89 9.97
N ALA A 47 -15.92 -4.25 8.81
CA ALA A 47 -15.22 -3.28 7.98
C ALA A 47 -16.12 -2.09 7.58
N PHE A 48 -17.36 -2.34 7.18
CA PHE A 48 -18.28 -1.27 6.78
C PHE A 48 -18.81 -0.41 7.94
N PRO A 49 -19.16 -0.96 9.11
CA PRO A 49 -19.33 -0.18 10.34
C PRO A 49 -18.13 0.69 10.67
N MET A 50 -16.92 0.15 10.60
CA MET A 50 -15.66 0.88 10.83
C MET A 50 -15.47 2.04 9.83
N ILE A 51 -15.71 1.77 8.54
CA ILE A 51 -15.63 2.81 7.50
C ILE A 51 -16.61 3.94 7.81
N ARG A 52 -17.89 3.62 8.06
CA ARG A 52 -18.90 4.64 8.39
C ARG A 52 -18.53 5.43 9.64
N TYR A 53 -18.00 4.75 10.67
CA TYR A 53 -17.55 5.44 11.88
C TYR A 53 -16.42 6.43 11.59
N ALA A 54 -15.37 6.01 10.90
CA ALA A 54 -14.27 6.90 10.52
C ALA A 54 -14.76 8.08 9.66
N LYS A 55 -15.69 7.84 8.73
CA LYS A 55 -16.32 8.88 7.93
C LYS A 55 -17.10 9.88 8.78
N SER A 56 -17.85 9.44 9.79
CA SER A 56 -18.58 10.33 10.72
C SER A 56 -17.64 11.24 11.53
N ARG A 57 -16.38 10.84 11.67
CA ARG A 57 -15.31 11.64 12.34
C ARG A 57 -14.54 12.55 11.35
N GLY A 58 -14.98 12.63 10.09
CA GLY A 58 -14.33 13.43 9.04
C GLY A 58 -13.08 12.81 8.43
N VAL A 59 -12.74 11.57 8.76
CA VAL A 59 -11.57 10.88 8.25
C VAL A 59 -11.84 10.36 6.83
N ARG A 60 -10.89 10.53 5.93
CA ARG A 60 -10.93 9.90 4.61
C ARG A 60 -10.48 8.46 4.69
N VAL A 61 -11.21 7.58 4.02
CA VAL A 61 -11.01 6.13 4.12
C VAL A 61 -10.69 5.52 2.77
N MET A 62 -9.68 4.66 2.76
CA MET A 62 -9.34 3.84 1.61
C MET A 62 -9.07 2.39 2.03
N PHE A 63 -9.22 1.47 1.09
CA PHE A 63 -8.76 0.09 1.24
C PHE A 63 -8.33 -0.50 -0.10
N SER A 64 -7.56 -1.58 -0.04
CA SER A 64 -7.23 -2.42 -1.20
C SER A 64 -7.97 -3.76 -1.14
N THR A 65 -8.30 -4.31 -2.30
CA THR A 65 -8.97 -5.60 -2.44
C THR A 65 -8.42 -6.36 -3.65
N ASN A 66 -8.44 -7.69 -3.54
CA ASN A 66 -8.13 -8.59 -4.67
C ASN A 66 -9.34 -8.80 -5.61
N ALA A 67 -10.49 -8.24 -5.29
CA ALA A 67 -11.73 -8.28 -6.05
C ALA A 67 -12.41 -9.67 -6.19
N LEU A 68 -11.93 -10.71 -5.51
CA LEU A 68 -12.56 -12.04 -5.60
C LEU A 68 -13.94 -12.08 -4.96
N ALA A 69 -14.11 -11.44 -3.81
CA ALA A 69 -15.39 -11.43 -3.07
C ALA A 69 -16.35 -10.31 -3.50
N LEU A 70 -16.18 -9.73 -4.69
CA LEU A 70 -17.04 -8.67 -5.21
C LEU A 70 -18.29 -9.22 -5.91
N ASP A 71 -19.21 -9.78 -5.16
CA ASP A 71 -20.54 -10.09 -5.66
C ASP A 71 -21.46 -8.84 -5.71
N GLY A 72 -22.69 -9.01 -6.17
CA GLY A 72 -23.65 -7.91 -6.27
C GLY A 72 -23.93 -7.20 -4.95
N PRO A 73 -24.30 -7.91 -3.88
CA PRO A 73 -24.51 -7.37 -2.55
C PRO A 73 -23.27 -6.66 -1.98
N MET A 74 -22.08 -7.22 -2.16
CA MET A 74 -20.84 -6.63 -1.69
C MET A 74 -20.53 -5.31 -2.40
N ILE A 75 -20.74 -5.25 -3.71
CA ILE A 75 -20.60 -4.00 -4.48
C ILE A 75 -21.52 -2.92 -3.92
N ASP A 76 -22.78 -3.24 -3.64
CA ASP A 76 -23.74 -2.27 -3.10
C ASP A 76 -23.31 -1.80 -1.70
N ARG A 77 -22.88 -2.72 -0.82
CA ARG A 77 -22.34 -2.37 0.50
C ARG A 77 -21.15 -1.40 0.41
N ILE A 78 -20.26 -1.62 -0.54
CA ILE A 78 -19.10 -0.74 -0.77
C ILE A 78 -19.59 0.64 -1.24
N LEU A 79 -20.48 0.69 -2.24
CA LEU A 79 -20.98 1.96 -2.78
C LEU A 79 -21.73 2.79 -1.74
N ASP A 80 -22.36 2.13 -0.76
CA ASP A 80 -23.13 2.77 0.32
C ASP A 80 -22.30 3.04 1.58
N SER A 81 -21.04 2.59 1.63
CA SER A 81 -20.18 2.70 2.82
C SER A 81 -19.65 4.11 3.09
N GLY A 82 -19.58 4.95 2.06
CA GLY A 82 -18.94 6.25 2.12
C GLY A 82 -17.40 6.21 1.97
N VAL A 83 -16.82 5.07 1.58
CA VAL A 83 -15.38 4.97 1.31
C VAL A 83 -14.96 5.96 0.21
N ASP A 84 -13.82 6.60 0.38
CA ASP A 84 -13.34 7.63 -0.57
C ASP A 84 -12.52 7.03 -1.70
N GLN A 85 -11.79 5.95 -1.44
CA GLN A 85 -10.94 5.32 -2.46
C GLN A 85 -10.85 3.81 -2.31
N ILE A 86 -10.83 3.11 -3.44
CA ILE A 86 -10.58 1.67 -3.53
C ILE A 86 -9.41 1.42 -4.46
N ILE A 87 -8.56 0.45 -4.09
CA ILE A 87 -7.46 -0.02 -4.90
C ILE A 87 -7.71 -1.49 -5.26
N PHE A 88 -7.91 -1.77 -6.53
CA PHE A 88 -7.96 -3.15 -7.03
C PHE A 88 -6.55 -3.67 -7.31
N SER A 89 -6.14 -4.69 -6.58
CA SER A 89 -4.81 -5.32 -6.71
C SER A 89 -4.84 -6.42 -7.77
N VAL A 90 -4.66 -6.05 -9.04
CA VAL A 90 -4.76 -6.99 -10.17
C VAL A 90 -3.44 -7.74 -10.43
N ASN A 91 -2.30 -7.06 -10.36
CA ASN A 91 -0.93 -7.63 -10.46
C ASN A 91 -0.66 -8.54 -11.67
N GLY A 92 -1.31 -8.27 -12.79
CA GLY A 92 -1.10 -8.95 -14.07
C GLY A 92 -1.97 -8.30 -15.15
N ALA A 93 -1.55 -8.39 -16.40
CA ALA A 93 -2.36 -7.93 -17.54
C ALA A 93 -2.93 -9.10 -18.36
N THR A 94 -2.54 -10.32 -18.03
CA THR A 94 -3.01 -11.58 -18.65
C THR A 94 -3.21 -12.65 -17.58
N ALA A 95 -4.00 -13.67 -17.89
CA ALA A 95 -4.35 -14.73 -16.94
C ALA A 95 -3.11 -15.56 -16.51
N ASP A 96 -2.22 -15.86 -17.44
CA ASP A 96 -0.99 -16.61 -17.18
C ASP A 96 -0.06 -15.88 -16.18
N VAL A 97 0.17 -14.57 -16.38
CA VAL A 97 0.99 -13.78 -15.45
C VAL A 97 0.27 -13.57 -14.11
N TYR A 98 -1.04 -13.37 -14.12
CA TYR A 98 -1.81 -13.31 -12.89
C TYR A 98 -1.68 -14.60 -12.08
N ALA A 99 -1.85 -15.75 -12.73
CA ALA A 99 -1.71 -17.07 -12.10
C ALA A 99 -0.29 -17.29 -11.56
N ALA A 100 0.74 -16.91 -12.31
CA ALA A 100 2.14 -16.99 -11.86
C ALA A 100 2.40 -16.14 -10.60
N VAL A 101 1.75 -14.98 -10.49
CA VAL A 101 1.94 -14.06 -9.34
C VAL A 101 1.10 -14.47 -8.13
N HIS A 102 -0.13 -14.90 -8.35
CA HIS A 102 -1.11 -15.16 -7.28
C HIS A 102 -1.25 -16.64 -6.91
N GLY A 103 -0.83 -17.55 -7.78
CA GLY A 103 -0.98 -18.99 -7.57
C GLY A 103 -2.41 -19.50 -7.77
N CYS A 104 -3.28 -18.73 -8.43
CA CYS A 104 -4.64 -19.14 -8.76
C CYS A 104 -5.07 -18.65 -10.13
N ASP A 105 -5.96 -19.41 -10.79
CA ASP A 105 -6.58 -19.04 -12.08
C ASP A 105 -7.89 -18.29 -11.86
N CYS A 106 -7.78 -17.10 -11.26
CA CYS A 106 -8.94 -16.28 -10.92
C CYS A 106 -9.01 -14.97 -11.75
N TYR A 107 -8.16 -14.83 -12.76
CA TYR A 107 -8.05 -13.57 -13.50
C TYR A 107 -9.36 -13.15 -14.17
N THR A 108 -9.99 -14.05 -14.90
CA THR A 108 -11.26 -13.75 -15.61
C THR A 108 -12.35 -13.34 -14.64
N GLU A 109 -12.43 -14.01 -13.49
CA GLU A 109 -13.40 -13.69 -12.45
C GLU A 109 -13.17 -12.30 -11.86
N ILE A 110 -11.95 -11.97 -11.45
CA ILE A 110 -11.66 -10.64 -10.87
C ILE A 110 -11.89 -9.52 -11.87
N ILE A 111 -11.58 -9.72 -13.15
CA ILE A 111 -11.85 -8.74 -14.20
C ILE A 111 -13.36 -8.51 -14.37
N ALA A 112 -14.15 -9.58 -14.38
CA ALA A 112 -15.61 -9.48 -14.45
C ALA A 112 -16.20 -8.76 -13.21
N ASN A 113 -15.67 -9.08 -12.02
CA ASN A 113 -16.07 -8.46 -10.77
C ASN A 113 -15.76 -6.96 -10.75
N ILE A 114 -14.57 -6.56 -11.15
CA ILE A 114 -14.15 -5.15 -11.25
C ILE A 114 -15.03 -4.43 -12.28
N SER A 115 -15.28 -5.04 -13.44
CA SER A 115 -16.14 -4.44 -14.48
C SER A 115 -17.56 -4.17 -13.95
N ARG A 116 -18.18 -5.13 -13.26
CA ARG A 116 -19.48 -4.95 -12.61
C ARG A 116 -19.47 -3.83 -11.57
N PHE A 117 -18.41 -3.74 -10.77
CA PHE A 117 -18.27 -2.66 -9.81
C PHE A 117 -18.21 -1.28 -10.52
N LEU A 118 -17.38 -1.16 -11.55
CA LEU A 118 -17.21 0.09 -12.30
C LEU A 118 -18.52 0.53 -12.98
N GLU A 119 -19.26 -0.39 -13.58
CA GLU A 119 -20.57 -0.11 -14.17
C GLU A 119 -21.55 0.43 -13.13
N ARG A 120 -21.67 -0.23 -11.96
CA ARG A 120 -22.56 0.22 -10.88
C ARG A 120 -22.13 1.56 -10.32
N LYS A 121 -20.81 1.75 -10.11
CA LYS A 121 -20.23 3.02 -9.68
C LYS A 121 -20.61 4.16 -10.65
N CYS A 122 -20.41 3.95 -11.96
CA CYS A 122 -20.73 4.94 -12.98
C CYS A 122 -22.25 5.23 -13.02
N ARG A 123 -23.09 4.21 -13.01
CA ARG A 123 -24.56 4.34 -13.01
C ARG A 123 -25.07 5.12 -11.79
N ARG A 124 -24.52 4.83 -10.60
CA ARG A 124 -24.88 5.55 -9.36
C ARG A 124 -24.18 6.90 -9.22
N ARG A 125 -23.25 7.25 -10.10
CA ARG A 125 -22.39 8.44 -10.00
C ARG A 125 -21.66 8.51 -8.65
N ALA A 126 -21.29 7.35 -8.09
CA ALA A 126 -20.67 7.27 -6.78
C ALA A 126 -19.30 7.97 -6.79
N PRO A 127 -18.99 8.86 -5.81
CA PRO A 127 -17.80 9.70 -5.80
C PRO A 127 -16.52 8.96 -5.37
N ILE A 128 -16.53 7.64 -5.41
CA ILE A 128 -15.42 6.79 -5.00
C ILE A 128 -14.30 6.88 -6.03
N LEU A 129 -13.09 7.16 -5.58
CA LEU A 129 -11.89 7.09 -6.42
C LEU A 129 -11.45 5.63 -6.58
N VAL A 130 -11.25 5.21 -7.81
CA VAL A 130 -10.81 3.85 -8.12
C VAL A 130 -9.40 3.85 -8.71
N ALA A 131 -8.51 3.12 -8.07
CA ALA A 131 -7.20 2.79 -8.60
C ALA A 131 -7.12 1.31 -8.97
N VAL A 132 -6.56 1.00 -10.15
CA VAL A 132 -6.18 -0.36 -10.50
C VAL A 132 -4.67 -0.45 -10.41
N GLN A 133 -4.18 -1.42 -9.61
CA GLN A 133 -2.77 -1.49 -9.23
C GLN A 133 -2.12 -2.78 -9.68
N MET A 134 -0.89 -2.64 -10.17
CA MET A 134 0.05 -3.73 -10.41
C MET A 134 1.36 -3.47 -9.66
N ILE A 135 1.96 -4.51 -9.10
CA ILE A 135 3.30 -4.45 -8.53
C ILE A 135 4.30 -4.87 -9.59
N ARG A 136 5.41 -4.16 -9.70
CA ARG A 136 6.53 -4.49 -10.60
C ARG A 136 7.33 -5.65 -10.01
N LEU A 137 7.03 -6.83 -10.47
CA LEU A 137 7.75 -8.07 -10.21
C LEU A 137 8.49 -8.50 -11.49
N PRO A 138 9.45 -9.41 -11.43
CA PRO A 138 10.06 -9.98 -12.65
C PRO A 138 9.01 -10.46 -13.66
N GLU A 139 7.97 -11.14 -13.19
CA GLU A 139 6.88 -11.68 -13.97
C GLU A 139 6.01 -10.61 -14.64
N THR A 140 5.85 -9.46 -14.00
CA THR A 140 4.95 -8.39 -14.47
C THR A 140 5.65 -7.29 -15.27
N LEU A 141 6.98 -7.25 -15.30
CA LEU A 141 7.76 -6.16 -15.90
C LEU A 141 7.42 -5.93 -17.38
N SER A 142 7.32 -7.02 -18.15
CA SER A 142 7.00 -6.97 -19.58
C SER A 142 5.57 -6.49 -19.85
N GLN A 143 4.68 -6.58 -18.86
CA GLN A 143 3.26 -6.27 -19.02
C GLN A 143 2.88 -4.84 -18.62
N VAL A 144 3.80 -4.03 -18.11
CA VAL A 144 3.51 -2.65 -17.64
C VAL A 144 2.78 -1.83 -18.70
N GLY A 145 3.26 -1.84 -19.94
CA GLY A 145 2.64 -1.11 -21.03
C GLY A 145 1.24 -1.63 -21.41
N LEU A 146 1.06 -2.94 -21.40
CA LEU A 146 -0.23 -3.58 -21.66
C LEU A 146 -1.24 -3.24 -20.55
N PHE A 147 -0.84 -3.37 -19.29
CA PHE A 147 -1.65 -3.03 -18.13
C PHE A 147 -2.17 -1.58 -18.18
N HIS A 148 -1.29 -0.62 -18.48
CA HIS A 148 -1.71 0.77 -18.65
C HIS A 148 -2.70 0.94 -19.81
N ARG A 149 -2.49 0.28 -20.96
CA ARG A 149 -3.43 0.35 -22.09
C ARG A 149 -4.80 -0.23 -21.77
N GLN A 150 -4.86 -1.33 -21.03
CA GLN A 150 -6.11 -1.98 -20.65
C GLN A 150 -6.96 -1.08 -19.73
N TRP A 151 -6.35 -0.42 -18.75
CA TRP A 151 -7.11 0.22 -17.68
C TRP A 151 -7.28 1.74 -17.81
N ARG A 152 -6.38 2.45 -18.48
CA ARG A 152 -6.37 3.93 -18.50
C ARG A 152 -7.59 4.57 -19.13
N ARG A 153 -8.36 3.85 -19.92
CA ARG A 153 -9.54 4.34 -20.64
C ARG A 153 -10.84 3.69 -20.17
N VAL A 154 -10.76 2.82 -19.18
CA VAL A 154 -11.95 2.15 -18.64
C VAL A 154 -12.77 3.17 -17.86
N PRO A 155 -14.05 3.38 -18.20
CA PRO A 155 -14.91 4.28 -17.45
C PRO A 155 -14.98 3.91 -15.97
N GLY A 156 -14.91 4.90 -15.09
CA GLY A 156 -14.92 4.68 -13.66
C GLY A 156 -13.55 4.42 -13.01
N VAL A 157 -12.51 4.10 -13.78
CA VAL A 157 -11.13 4.05 -13.30
C VAL A 157 -10.55 5.45 -13.25
N ASN A 158 -10.06 5.87 -12.08
CA ASN A 158 -9.45 7.18 -11.87
C ASN A 158 -7.92 7.12 -12.03
N PHE A 159 -7.30 6.02 -11.59
CA PHE A 159 -5.84 5.86 -11.57
C PHE A 159 -5.43 4.46 -12.02
N VAL A 160 -4.37 4.38 -12.82
CA VAL A 160 -3.64 3.13 -13.08
C VAL A 160 -2.29 3.26 -12.39
N ARG A 161 -2.03 2.41 -11.40
CA ARG A 161 -0.82 2.46 -10.58
C ARG A 161 0.06 1.27 -10.87
N VAL A 162 1.31 1.53 -11.23
CA VAL A 162 2.35 0.49 -11.27
C VAL A 162 3.32 0.77 -10.14
N LYS A 163 3.15 0.04 -9.05
CA LYS A 163 3.92 0.23 -7.82
C LYS A 163 5.21 -0.56 -7.90
N LYS A 164 6.32 0.06 -7.50
CA LYS A 164 7.56 -0.66 -7.28
C LYS A 164 7.37 -1.68 -6.16
N ASP A 165 7.91 -2.87 -6.35
CA ASP A 165 7.95 -3.86 -5.28
C ASP A 165 8.67 -3.28 -4.07
N VAL A 166 8.02 -3.34 -2.93
CA VAL A 166 8.58 -2.89 -1.66
C VAL A 166 8.97 -4.14 -0.88
N VAL A 167 10.25 -4.38 -0.78
CA VAL A 167 10.78 -5.49 0.03
C VAL A 167 10.56 -5.16 1.51
N CYS A 168 9.34 -5.41 1.98
CA CYS A 168 8.98 -5.32 3.39
C CYS A 168 9.09 -6.68 4.08
N HIS A 169 9.14 -7.77 3.29
CA HIS A 169 9.00 -9.13 3.78
C HIS A 169 10.25 -9.93 3.43
N ALA A 170 11.24 -9.95 4.33
CA ALA A 170 12.48 -10.72 4.13
C ALA A 170 12.22 -12.19 3.78
N LYS A 171 11.20 -12.81 4.39
CA LYS A 171 10.87 -14.22 4.15
C LYS A 171 10.34 -14.50 2.74
N VAL A 172 9.63 -13.56 2.12
CA VAL A 172 9.13 -13.71 0.72
C VAL A 172 10.25 -13.52 -0.30
N TYR A 173 11.32 -12.84 0.11
CA TYR A 173 12.42 -12.45 -0.78
C TYR A 173 13.79 -12.88 -0.25
N ALA A 174 13.84 -13.95 0.54
CA ALA A 174 15.07 -14.48 1.13
C ALA A 174 16.16 -14.75 0.09
N ASP A 175 15.75 -15.17 -1.10
CA ASP A 175 16.67 -15.49 -2.22
C ASP A 175 17.05 -14.27 -3.07
N ARG A 176 16.56 -13.08 -2.75
CA ARG A 176 16.95 -11.88 -3.50
C ARG A 176 18.25 -11.30 -2.91
N PRO A 177 19.21 -10.95 -3.76
CA PRO A 177 20.46 -10.36 -3.28
C PRO A 177 20.17 -9.12 -2.44
N GLU A 178 20.80 -9.04 -1.28
CA GLU A 178 20.75 -7.87 -0.42
C GLU A 178 21.19 -6.64 -1.21
N ARG A 179 20.36 -5.64 -1.22
CA ARG A 179 20.78 -4.35 -1.79
C ARG A 179 21.71 -3.68 -0.79
N PRO A 180 22.86 -3.18 -1.25
CA PRO A 180 23.76 -2.44 -0.36
C PRO A 180 22.99 -1.29 0.32
N PRO A 181 23.31 -0.99 1.58
CA PRO A 181 22.68 0.11 2.29
C PRO A 181 22.88 1.40 1.49
N ARG A 182 21.77 2.03 1.12
CA ARG A 182 21.81 3.32 0.40
C ARG A 182 22.24 4.40 1.37
N ARG A 183 22.82 5.50 0.82
CA ARG A 183 23.07 6.73 1.59
C ARG A 183 21.83 7.03 2.44
N HIS A 184 22.06 7.18 3.74
CA HIS A 184 20.99 7.33 4.70
C HIS A 184 20.29 8.68 4.49
N ASN A 185 19.01 8.61 4.10
CA ASN A 185 18.09 9.73 4.17
C ASN A 185 17.07 9.44 5.28
N PRO A 186 16.78 10.40 6.16
CA PRO A 186 15.77 10.21 7.20
C PRO A 186 14.44 9.70 6.64
N CYS A 187 13.81 8.77 7.34
CA CYS A 187 12.49 8.27 6.94
C CYS A 187 11.40 9.25 7.38
N SER A 188 10.79 9.97 6.44
CA SER A 188 9.75 10.96 6.73
C SER A 188 8.54 10.39 7.49
N ARG A 189 8.30 9.09 7.41
CA ARG A 189 7.19 8.44 8.11
C ARG A 189 7.28 8.53 9.62
N LEU A 190 8.48 8.61 10.16
CA LEU A 190 8.67 8.79 11.60
C LEU A 190 8.16 10.16 12.10
N TRP A 191 7.91 11.11 11.21
CA TRP A 191 7.42 12.47 11.53
C TRP A 191 5.99 12.74 11.04
N HIS A 192 5.52 11.98 10.05
CA HIS A 192 4.21 12.23 9.42
C HIS A 192 3.29 11.02 9.40
N GLY A 193 3.76 9.85 9.83
CA GLY A 193 3.04 8.60 9.63
C GLY A 193 3.11 8.09 8.19
N PRO A 194 2.27 7.14 7.82
CA PRO A 194 1.31 6.51 8.70
C PRO A 194 1.96 5.59 9.73
N LEU A 195 1.37 5.51 10.90
CA LEU A 195 1.55 4.37 11.81
C LEU A 195 0.77 3.19 11.24
N PHE A 196 1.20 1.98 11.57
CA PHE A 196 0.44 0.78 11.33
C PHE A 196 -0.01 0.19 12.67
N VAL A 197 -1.30 -0.08 12.81
CA VAL A 197 -1.87 -0.68 14.01
C VAL A 197 -2.45 -2.04 13.63
N GLU A 198 -1.98 -3.09 14.28
CA GLU A 198 -2.48 -4.44 14.08
C GLU A 198 -3.77 -4.72 14.86
N THR A 199 -4.39 -5.85 14.55
CA THR A 199 -5.69 -6.24 15.10
C THR A 199 -5.66 -6.49 16.62
N ASN A 200 -4.48 -6.79 17.18
CA ASN A 200 -4.24 -6.93 18.61
C ASN A 200 -3.87 -5.62 19.33
N GLY A 201 -3.83 -4.51 18.60
CA GLY A 201 -3.47 -3.19 19.12
C GLY A 201 -1.99 -2.83 19.05
N ASP A 202 -1.12 -3.72 18.58
CA ASP A 202 0.30 -3.44 18.41
C ASP A 202 0.50 -2.33 17.37
N VAL A 203 1.36 -1.38 17.70
CA VAL A 203 1.67 -0.22 16.86
C VAL A 203 3.07 -0.33 16.29
N TYR A 204 3.19 -0.15 14.99
CA TYR A 204 4.48 -0.12 14.28
C TYR A 204 4.70 1.28 13.69
N ALA A 205 5.94 1.73 13.73
CA ALA A 205 6.34 3.06 13.27
C ALA A 205 6.10 3.27 11.75
N SER A 206 5.95 2.20 11.00
CA SER A 206 5.66 2.26 9.55
C SER A 206 5.14 0.91 9.06
N PRO A 207 4.22 0.88 8.08
CA PRO A 207 3.80 -0.35 7.43
C PRO A 207 4.94 -1.15 6.78
N GLY A 208 6.05 -0.48 6.48
CA GLY A 208 7.22 -1.13 5.86
C GLY A 208 8.05 -2.01 6.79
N VAL A 209 7.82 -1.94 8.09
CA VAL A 209 8.61 -2.67 9.10
C VAL A 209 7.78 -3.59 9.98
N MET A 210 6.47 -3.62 9.82
CA MET A 210 5.53 -4.34 10.67
C MET A 210 5.81 -5.85 10.83
N TYR A 211 6.47 -6.46 9.86
CA TYR A 211 6.81 -7.89 9.92
C TYR A 211 8.26 -8.18 10.33
N ARG A 212 9.03 -7.16 10.68
CA ARG A 212 10.46 -7.28 10.99
C ARG A 212 10.86 -6.59 12.27
N ALA A 213 10.10 -5.58 12.69
CA ALA A 213 10.37 -4.75 13.84
C ALA A 213 9.55 -5.23 15.04
N LYS A 214 10.00 -4.84 16.21
CA LYS A 214 9.16 -4.88 17.41
C LYS A 214 8.15 -3.74 17.34
N PRO A 215 6.92 -3.91 17.90
CA PRO A 215 5.99 -2.79 18.04
C PRO A 215 6.60 -1.69 18.90
N VAL A 216 6.29 -0.45 18.56
CA VAL A 216 6.70 0.73 19.32
C VAL A 216 5.78 1.01 20.51
N GLY A 217 4.73 0.25 20.66
CA GLY A 217 3.76 0.27 21.76
C GLY A 217 2.50 -0.49 21.39
N ASN A 218 1.55 -0.53 22.31
CA ASN A 218 0.24 -1.13 22.11
C ASN A 218 -0.87 -0.16 22.54
N VAL A 219 -1.88 0.04 21.70
CA VAL A 219 -2.98 0.99 21.96
C VAL A 219 -3.97 0.50 23.02
N THR A 220 -3.92 -0.77 23.42
CA THR A 220 -4.70 -1.26 24.55
C THR A 220 -4.10 -0.84 25.89
N GLU A 221 -2.77 -0.57 25.91
CA GLU A 221 -2.01 -0.25 27.11
C GLU A 221 -1.80 1.28 27.28
N LYS A 222 -1.58 1.98 26.15
CA LYS A 222 -1.24 3.41 26.15
C LYS A 222 -2.03 4.16 25.08
N PRO A 223 -2.38 5.44 25.31
CA PRO A 223 -2.95 6.28 24.27
C PRO A 223 -2.03 6.41 23.05
N LEU A 224 -2.60 6.49 21.85
CA LEU A 224 -1.85 6.58 20.60
C LEU A 224 -0.87 7.77 20.59
N ALA A 225 -1.27 8.92 21.13
CA ALA A 225 -0.39 10.09 21.26
C ALA A 225 0.82 9.83 22.16
N ALA A 226 0.65 9.06 23.24
CA ALA A 226 1.75 8.66 24.12
C ALA A 226 2.72 7.69 23.43
N ILE A 227 2.21 6.80 22.58
CA ILE A 227 3.04 5.90 21.76
C ILE A 227 3.82 6.72 20.72
N TRP A 228 3.14 7.63 20.01
CA TRP A 228 3.76 8.47 18.98
C TRP A 228 4.89 9.35 19.51
N ASN A 229 4.73 9.88 20.74
CA ASN A 229 5.73 10.72 21.40
C ASN A 229 6.64 9.94 22.36
N GLY A 230 6.44 8.63 22.49
CA GLY A 230 7.16 7.77 23.43
C GLY A 230 8.62 7.51 23.02
N GLU A 231 9.36 6.93 23.96
CA GLU A 231 10.81 6.71 23.85
C GLU A 231 11.19 5.89 22.61
N ALA A 232 10.44 4.84 22.27
CA ALA A 232 10.71 4.01 21.10
C ALA A 232 10.67 4.83 19.79
N MET A 233 9.64 5.66 19.62
CA MET A 233 9.53 6.53 18.45
C MET A 233 10.59 7.64 18.45
N GLN A 234 10.92 8.20 19.61
CA GLN A 234 11.98 9.21 19.73
C GLN A 234 13.36 8.63 19.42
N SER A 235 13.67 7.45 19.92
CA SER A 235 14.92 6.73 19.59
C SER A 235 15.07 6.52 18.09
N MET A 236 14.00 6.04 17.41
CA MET A 236 14.01 5.90 15.95
C MET A 236 14.21 7.23 15.23
N ARG A 237 13.55 8.31 15.68
CA ARG A 237 13.72 9.65 15.10
C ARG A 237 15.15 10.15 15.26
N CYS A 238 15.72 10.06 16.46
CA CYS A 238 17.12 10.45 16.73
C CYS A 238 18.11 9.68 15.85
N ALA A 239 17.97 8.37 15.77
CA ALA A 239 18.81 7.52 14.93
C ALA A 239 18.71 7.91 13.44
N HIS A 240 17.49 8.18 12.97
CA HIS A 240 17.28 8.62 11.60
C HIS A 240 17.76 10.04 11.33
N ALA A 241 17.72 10.93 12.31
CA ALA A 241 18.25 12.30 12.19
C ALA A 241 19.77 12.32 12.19
N SER A 242 20.43 11.53 13.05
CA SER A 242 21.89 11.42 13.11
C SER A 242 22.50 10.65 11.94
N GLY A 243 21.72 9.80 11.28
CA GLY A 243 22.17 8.90 10.22
C GLY A 243 22.67 7.55 10.70
N ASP A 244 22.79 7.33 12.00
CA ASP A 244 23.14 6.03 12.58
C ASP A 244 21.86 5.23 12.92
N ILE A 245 21.49 4.35 12.02
CA ILE A 245 20.36 3.44 12.17
C ILE A 245 20.78 1.99 12.41
N SER A 246 22.01 1.77 12.86
CA SER A 246 22.55 0.43 13.07
C SER A 246 21.74 -0.41 14.06
N GLN A 247 21.13 0.24 15.05
CA GLN A 247 20.24 -0.40 16.03
C GLN A 247 18.85 -0.79 15.47
N PHE A 248 18.52 -0.38 14.22
CA PHE A 248 17.25 -0.70 13.54
C PHE A 248 17.52 -1.48 12.25
N PRO A 249 17.86 -2.77 12.31
CA PRO A 249 18.24 -3.57 11.14
C PRO A 249 17.12 -3.64 10.11
N GLU A 250 15.87 -3.57 10.52
CA GLU A 250 14.71 -3.49 9.65
C GLU A 250 14.69 -2.23 8.77
N CYS A 251 15.31 -1.15 9.23
CA CYS A 251 15.43 0.10 8.48
C CYS A 251 16.60 0.10 7.50
N LEU A 252 17.65 -0.66 7.77
CA LEU A 252 18.83 -0.78 6.89
C LEU A 252 18.43 -1.33 5.51
N HIS A 253 17.61 -2.37 5.50
CA HIS A 253 17.19 -3.06 4.28
C HIS A 253 15.82 -2.59 3.75
N CYS A 254 15.25 -1.55 4.34
CA CYS A 254 13.97 -1.02 3.94
C CYS A 254 14.03 -0.38 2.55
N SER A 255 13.33 -0.95 1.59
CA SER A 255 13.24 -0.44 0.21
C SER A 255 12.10 0.57 0.00
N TYR A 256 11.43 0.97 1.06
CA TYR A 256 10.34 1.93 0.96
C TYR A 256 10.84 3.24 0.35
N PRO A 257 10.14 3.80 -0.66
CA PRO A 257 10.57 5.05 -1.26
C PRO A 257 10.60 6.15 -0.21
N ARG A 258 11.77 6.75 -0.03
CA ARG A 258 11.94 7.92 0.83
C ARG A 258 11.60 9.14 -0.01
N PRO A 259 10.60 9.92 0.35
CA PRO A 259 10.21 11.07 -0.45
C PRO A 259 11.34 12.08 -0.47
N ARG A 260 11.56 12.69 -1.63
CA ARG A 260 12.50 13.80 -1.77
C ARG A 260 11.89 15.06 -1.14
N LEU A 261 12.74 15.98 -0.69
CA LEU A 261 12.31 17.23 -0.06
C LEU A 261 11.18 17.96 -0.82
N PRO A 262 11.19 18.09 -2.16
CA PRO A 262 10.07 18.70 -2.88
C PRO A 262 8.76 17.93 -2.75
N LEU A 263 8.80 16.61 -2.67
CA LEU A 263 7.60 15.79 -2.48
C LEU A 263 7.10 15.83 -1.03
N ILE A 264 8.01 15.99 -0.08
CA ILE A 264 7.65 16.22 1.33
C ILE A 264 6.93 17.57 1.44
N LEU A 265 7.51 18.63 0.87
CA LEU A 265 6.91 19.97 0.87
C LEU A 265 5.55 19.97 0.14
N ALA A 266 5.43 19.30 -0.99
CA ALA A 266 4.15 19.14 -1.67
C ALA A 266 3.14 18.36 -0.82
N GLY A 267 3.59 17.34 -0.08
CA GLY A 267 2.74 16.58 0.85
C GLY A 267 2.24 17.39 2.04
N PHE A 268 2.98 18.43 2.48
CA PHE A 268 2.50 19.36 3.50
C PHE A 268 1.42 20.32 2.98
N LEU A 269 1.50 20.68 1.70
CA LEU A 269 0.59 21.64 1.07
C LEU A 269 -0.66 20.99 0.48
N LEU A 270 -0.58 19.71 0.14
CA LEU A 270 -1.61 18.96 -0.55
C LEU A 270 -1.97 17.71 0.25
N ASP A 271 -3.26 17.50 0.49
CA ASP A 271 -3.70 16.25 1.11
C ASP A 271 -3.43 15.04 0.19
N PRO A 272 -3.21 13.83 0.76
CA PRO A 272 -2.85 12.63 -0.03
C PRO A 272 -3.83 12.27 -1.14
N PHE A 273 -5.12 12.57 -0.97
CA PHE A 273 -6.14 12.34 -1.99
C PHE A 273 -6.05 13.36 -3.12
N THR A 274 -5.71 14.60 -2.80
CA THR A 274 -5.43 15.65 -3.80
C THR A 274 -4.16 15.32 -4.57
N VAL A 275 -3.08 14.91 -3.89
CA VAL A 275 -1.86 14.39 -4.54
C VAL A 275 -2.20 13.21 -5.44
N GLY A 276 -3.03 12.27 -4.98
CA GLY A 276 -3.49 11.14 -5.77
C GLY A 276 -4.21 11.52 -7.07
N LYS A 277 -4.92 12.64 -7.09
CA LYS A 277 -5.56 13.16 -8.30
C LYS A 277 -4.56 13.75 -9.30
N PHE A 278 -3.48 14.35 -8.82
CA PHE A 278 -2.47 14.98 -9.65
C PHE A 278 -1.34 14.04 -10.08
N VAL A 279 -1.13 12.92 -9.38
CA VAL A 279 -0.10 11.94 -9.74
C VAL A 279 -0.22 11.47 -11.20
N PRO A 280 -1.40 11.09 -11.75
CA PRO A 280 -1.49 10.70 -13.15
C PRO A 280 -1.21 11.84 -14.12
N LEU A 281 -1.52 13.08 -13.74
CA LEU A 281 -1.18 14.25 -14.53
C LEU A 281 0.32 14.52 -14.47
N ALA A 282 0.91 14.45 -13.29
CA ALA A 282 2.35 14.57 -13.08
C ALA A 282 3.13 13.43 -13.76
N GLU A 283 2.62 12.21 -13.77
CA GLU A 283 3.18 11.07 -14.51
C GLU A 283 3.11 11.28 -16.02
N ARG A 284 2.07 11.96 -16.52
CA ARG A 284 1.95 12.32 -17.93
C ARG A 284 2.88 13.48 -18.34
N LEU A 285 3.02 14.46 -17.48
CA LEU A 285 3.71 15.72 -17.81
C LEU A 285 5.21 15.68 -17.48
N ALA A 286 5.61 14.97 -16.44
CA ALA A 286 6.92 15.13 -15.80
C ALA A 286 7.91 14.04 -16.11
N PHE A 287 7.80 13.26 -17.17
CA PHE A 287 8.84 12.25 -17.43
C PHE A 287 9.26 11.49 -16.16
N TRP A 288 8.31 11.15 -15.33
CA TRP A 288 8.51 10.58 -14.00
C TRP A 288 9.42 9.34 -14.02
N HIS A 289 9.40 8.61 -15.13
CA HIS A 289 10.29 7.49 -15.43
C HIS A 289 11.73 7.89 -15.77
N ARG A 290 12.00 9.17 -16.06
CA ARG A 290 13.35 9.69 -16.33
C ARG A 290 14.00 10.33 -15.10
N LEU A 291 13.23 10.55 -14.03
CA LEU A 291 13.84 10.98 -12.78
C LEU A 291 14.64 9.82 -12.21
N PRO A 292 15.87 10.04 -11.73
CA PRO A 292 16.76 8.99 -11.20
C PRO A 292 16.26 8.36 -9.88
N ILE A 293 14.95 8.47 -9.58
CA ILE A 293 14.26 7.73 -8.54
C ILE A 293 14.15 6.25 -8.93
N TYR A 294 14.13 5.96 -10.21
CA TYR A 294 14.22 4.63 -10.78
C TYR A 294 15.66 4.41 -11.26
N GLU A 295 16.52 3.87 -10.41
CA GLU A 295 17.77 3.29 -10.91
C GLU A 295 17.38 2.27 -11.98
N LYS A 296 17.90 2.46 -13.19
CA LYS A 296 17.88 1.41 -14.20
C LYS A 296 18.44 0.17 -13.52
N THR A 297 17.65 -0.89 -13.39
CA THR A 297 18.19 -2.21 -13.17
C THR A 297 19.23 -2.42 -14.25
N PRO A 298 20.46 -2.87 -13.93
CA PRO A 298 21.41 -3.21 -14.97
C PRO A 298 20.70 -4.19 -15.92
N GLU A 299 20.77 -3.92 -17.21
CA GLU A 299 20.30 -4.86 -18.22
C GLU A 299 20.97 -6.20 -17.91
N PRO A 300 20.23 -7.33 -17.94
CA PRO A 300 20.85 -8.63 -17.83
C PRO A 300 21.90 -8.70 -18.95
N GLN A 301 23.16 -8.93 -18.57
CA GLN A 301 24.24 -9.10 -19.53
C GLN A 301 23.81 -10.20 -20.51
N ARG A 302 23.69 -9.86 -21.79
CA ARG A 302 23.47 -10.85 -22.85
C ARG A 302 24.58 -11.89 -22.74
N PRO A 303 24.25 -13.19 -22.74
CA PRO A 303 25.27 -14.21 -22.76
C PRO A 303 26.18 -13.96 -23.96
N GLN A 304 27.47 -13.80 -23.70
CA GLN A 304 28.47 -13.66 -24.76
C GLN A 304 28.42 -14.93 -25.61
N ARG A 305 28.17 -14.77 -26.90
CA ARG A 305 28.30 -15.89 -27.85
C ARG A 305 29.74 -16.38 -27.80
N PRO A 306 29.98 -17.70 -27.70
CA PRO A 306 31.33 -18.21 -27.76
C PRO A 306 31.97 -17.78 -29.09
N ARG A 307 33.16 -17.20 -29.05
CA ARG A 307 33.97 -16.94 -30.25
C ARG A 307 34.25 -18.28 -30.88
N SER A 308 33.79 -18.48 -32.12
CA SER A 308 34.22 -19.58 -32.96
C SER A 308 35.69 -19.41 -33.24
N SER A 309 36.49 -20.38 -32.81
CA SER A 309 37.87 -20.57 -33.18
C SER A 309 37.97 -21.07 -34.63
#